data_11c8da773a00fe65c672f3267b20930e
#
_entry.id   11c8da773a00fe65c672f3267b20930e
#
_cell.length_a   1.000
_cell.length_b   1.000
_cell.length_c   1.000
_cell.angle_alpha   90.00
_cell.angle_beta   90.00
_cell.angle_gamma   90.00
#
_symmetry.space_group_name_H-M   'P 1'
#
loop_
_entity.id
_entity.type
_entity.pdbx_description
1 polymer ?
#
loop_
_entity_poly.entity_id
_entity_poly.type
_entity_poly.pdbx_seq_one_letter_code
_entity_poly.pdbx_strand_id
1 'polypeptide(L)'
;MAVSSRTIKNQTVARRWACWTTGGVDKPLFLLISCLGLILAGLAGLDTGLTGLALVGLGLLLGMAFMGFQYGFASGWRRFLETGDASALSLHFLLAALCALIFIPVSAAGLGPSGSLAPVSVSLFIGAFMFGTGMQLANGCGSGVLFSFGGGSGRMIVALPFFVFGSVLGSIILPPVLAWGSLGQIEIGGGLSGAGKLAVNLVLLLGAAVFFRWLSARRGFQINRTMLVATLLIAVLCWGVFWVSKHPWGVTFGFTLWGAKIASAAGLPIEEFAFWKWPGPQRALTHSVFSDTSSLMDFAMIIGAGLTAALTGAFAKSAWPNARQLQAAALGGVLMGIGARLSFGCNIGAFLAGTASGSLHGWIWFALALAGSVLGIRLRAKFGF
;
A
#
# COMPACT_ATOMS: atom_id res chain seq x y z
N MET A 1 8.33 -26.87 33.69
CA MET A 1 8.83 -25.48 33.48
C MET A 1 8.51 -24.94 32.08
N ALA A 2 7.25 -24.99 31.66
CA ALA A 2 6.82 -24.57 30.30
C ALA A 2 5.83 -23.38 30.29
N VAL A 3 5.60 -22.72 31.42
CA VAL A 3 4.61 -21.62 31.57
C VAL A 3 5.20 -20.22 31.34
N SER A 4 6.54 -20.08 31.37
CA SER A 4 7.21 -18.77 31.34
C SER A 4 7.29 -18.10 29.96
N SER A 5 7.29 -18.85 28.86
CA SER A 5 7.51 -18.27 27.52
C SER A 5 6.25 -17.64 26.87
N ARG A 6 5.06 -18.09 27.25
CA ARG A 6 3.78 -17.54 26.73
C ARG A 6 3.42 -16.20 27.35
N THR A 7 3.69 -16.01 28.63
CA THR A 7 3.38 -14.78 29.37
C THR A 7 4.30 -13.62 28.93
N ILE A 8 5.55 -13.90 28.60
CA ILE A 8 6.53 -12.89 28.14
C ILE A 8 6.19 -12.40 26.72
N LYS A 9 5.72 -13.28 25.80
CA LYS A 9 5.32 -12.88 24.45
C LYS A 9 4.07 -11.97 24.44
N ASN A 10 3.09 -12.26 25.31
CA ASN A 10 1.88 -11.40 25.38
C ASN A 10 2.16 -10.06 26.07
N GLN A 11 3.06 -9.99 27.03
CA GLN A 11 3.44 -8.72 27.68
C GLN A 11 4.26 -7.80 26.76
N THR A 12 5.09 -8.33 25.86
CA THR A 12 5.85 -7.50 24.91
C THR A 12 4.96 -6.87 23.84
N VAL A 13 3.90 -7.55 23.42
CA VAL A 13 2.91 -6.98 22.48
C VAL A 13 2.04 -5.94 23.18
N ALA A 14 1.52 -6.23 24.37
CA ALA A 14 0.72 -5.28 25.15
C ALA A 14 1.49 -4.01 25.56
N ARG A 15 2.79 -4.14 25.92
CA ARG A 15 3.64 -2.98 26.23
C ARG A 15 3.92 -2.08 25.03
N ARG A 16 3.97 -2.60 23.79
CA ARG A 16 4.10 -1.76 22.59
C ARG A 16 2.88 -0.83 22.40
N TRP A 17 1.69 -1.28 22.72
CA TRP A 17 0.46 -0.47 22.66
C TRP A 17 0.37 0.55 23.80
N ALA A 18 0.88 0.24 25.00
CA ALA A 18 0.92 1.17 26.13
C ALA A 18 1.93 2.32 25.95
N CYS A 19 2.99 2.14 25.14
CA CYS A 19 3.94 3.22 24.81
C CYS A 19 3.32 4.36 23.98
N TRP A 20 2.19 4.13 23.31
CA TRP A 20 1.51 5.15 22.50
C TRP A 20 0.78 6.21 23.33
N THR A 21 0.44 5.89 24.57
CA THR A 21 -0.31 6.77 25.49
C THR A 21 0.57 7.57 26.45
N THR A 22 1.88 7.37 26.46
CA THR A 22 2.81 7.96 27.45
C THR A 22 3.71 9.07 26.90
N GLY A 23 3.71 9.32 25.59
CA GLY A 23 4.40 10.47 24.99
C GLY A 23 3.51 11.70 25.03
N GLY A 24 3.98 12.80 25.57
CA GLY A 24 3.27 14.10 25.47
C GLY A 24 3.14 14.52 23.99
N VAL A 25 2.11 15.32 23.70
CA VAL A 25 1.90 15.91 22.36
C VAL A 25 3.11 16.79 22.00
N ASP A 26 3.73 16.55 20.87
CA ASP A 26 4.73 17.43 20.27
C ASP A 26 4.02 18.60 19.58
N LYS A 27 3.73 19.65 20.37
CA LYS A 27 2.95 20.79 19.89
C LYS A 27 3.58 21.52 18.70
N PRO A 28 4.90 21.86 18.70
CA PRO A 28 5.53 22.50 17.54
C PRO A 28 5.40 21.68 16.26
N LEU A 29 5.69 20.38 16.35
CA LEU A 29 5.59 19.48 15.22
C LEU A 29 4.13 19.33 14.73
N PHE A 30 3.18 19.20 15.67
CA PHE A 30 1.76 19.13 15.33
C PHE A 30 1.30 20.38 14.58
N LEU A 31 1.67 21.57 15.02
CA LEU A 31 1.34 22.83 14.35
C LEU A 31 1.95 22.90 12.95
N LEU A 32 3.25 22.56 12.82
CA LEU A 32 3.93 22.54 11.53
C LEU A 32 3.23 21.61 10.53
N ILE A 33 2.95 20.38 10.94
CA ILE A 33 2.31 19.39 10.07
C ILE A 33 0.86 19.78 9.74
N SER A 34 0.14 20.40 10.70
CA SER A 34 -1.20 20.94 10.45
C SER A 34 -1.18 22.06 9.40
N CYS A 35 -0.22 22.98 9.48
CA CYS A 35 -0.03 24.01 8.46
C CYS A 35 0.24 23.40 7.07
N LEU A 36 1.09 22.37 6.97
CA LEU A 36 1.32 21.66 5.72
C LEU A 36 0.05 21.01 5.19
N GLY A 37 -0.79 20.45 6.07
CA GLY A 37 -2.08 19.88 5.70
C GLY A 37 -3.05 20.93 5.15
N LEU A 38 -3.10 22.11 5.75
CA LEU A 38 -3.92 23.23 5.26
C LEU A 38 -3.42 23.76 3.92
N ILE A 39 -2.11 23.87 3.73
CA ILE A 39 -1.50 24.24 2.44
C ILE A 39 -1.88 23.22 1.36
N LEU A 40 -1.75 21.92 1.65
CA LEU A 40 -2.13 20.86 0.72
C LEU A 40 -3.62 20.93 0.36
N ALA A 41 -4.49 21.14 1.36
CA ALA A 41 -5.92 21.31 1.13
C ALA A 41 -6.23 22.54 0.27
N GLY A 42 -5.55 23.66 0.50
CA GLY A 42 -5.68 24.87 -0.31
C GLY A 42 -5.28 24.62 -1.77
N LEU A 43 -4.12 24.01 -2.02
CA LEU A 43 -3.65 23.68 -3.37
C LEU A 43 -4.60 22.70 -4.08
N ALA A 44 -5.06 21.66 -3.37
CA ALA A 44 -6.02 20.69 -3.91
C ALA A 44 -7.38 21.33 -4.25
N GLY A 45 -7.83 22.23 -3.36
CA GLY A 45 -9.06 22.97 -3.58
C GLY A 45 -9.00 23.90 -4.80
N LEU A 46 -7.85 24.52 -5.05
CA LEU A 46 -7.63 25.37 -6.24
C LEU A 46 -7.57 24.53 -7.53
N ASP A 47 -6.92 23.37 -7.52
CA ASP A 47 -6.74 22.53 -8.73
C ASP A 47 -7.98 21.70 -9.07
N THR A 48 -8.65 21.11 -8.08
CA THR A 48 -9.71 20.11 -8.30
C THR A 48 -10.98 20.34 -7.47
N GLY A 49 -11.07 21.47 -6.78
CA GLY A 49 -12.25 21.87 -6.02
C GLY A 49 -12.60 20.93 -4.87
N LEU A 50 -13.89 20.68 -4.66
CA LEU A 50 -14.39 19.82 -3.57
C LEU A 50 -13.87 18.37 -3.66
N THR A 51 -13.65 17.86 -4.87
CA THR A 51 -13.08 16.51 -5.07
C THR A 51 -11.69 16.40 -4.43
N GLY A 52 -10.82 17.39 -4.68
CA GLY A 52 -9.49 17.43 -4.09
C GLY A 52 -9.52 17.55 -2.57
N LEU A 53 -10.39 18.40 -2.03
CA LEU A 53 -10.57 18.54 -0.58
C LEU A 53 -11.02 17.23 0.06
N ALA A 54 -11.98 16.52 -0.57
CA ALA A 54 -12.44 15.22 -0.07
C ALA A 54 -11.32 14.17 -0.11
N LEU A 55 -10.51 14.12 -1.18
CA LEU A 55 -9.36 13.21 -1.29
C LEU A 55 -8.29 13.52 -0.25
N VAL A 56 -7.99 14.79 0.01
CA VAL A 56 -7.07 15.18 1.10
C VAL A 56 -7.61 14.71 2.45
N GLY A 57 -8.89 14.94 2.75
CA GLY A 57 -9.51 14.46 3.98
C GLY A 57 -9.42 12.95 4.14
N LEU A 58 -9.74 12.18 3.10
CA LEU A 58 -9.65 10.72 3.09
C LEU A 58 -8.19 10.24 3.24
N GLY A 59 -7.24 10.88 2.56
CA GLY A 59 -5.81 10.57 2.67
C GLY A 59 -5.25 10.83 4.06
N LEU A 60 -5.62 11.96 4.68
CA LEU A 60 -5.29 12.29 6.07
C LEU A 60 -5.80 11.20 7.02
N LEU A 61 -7.08 10.84 6.92
CA LEU A 61 -7.70 9.80 7.76
C LEU A 61 -7.06 8.42 7.55
N LEU A 62 -6.74 8.05 6.30
CA LEU A 62 -5.99 6.82 6.02
C LEU A 62 -4.59 6.87 6.66
N GLY A 63 -3.86 7.97 6.52
CA GLY A 63 -2.55 8.14 7.15
C GLY A 63 -2.63 8.01 8.67
N MET A 64 -3.63 8.65 9.29
CA MET A 64 -3.89 8.54 10.73
C MET A 64 -4.23 7.10 11.13
N ALA A 65 -5.09 6.42 10.37
CA ALA A 65 -5.46 5.04 10.65
C ALA A 65 -4.27 4.09 10.51
N PHE A 66 -3.52 4.15 9.40
CA PHE A 66 -2.36 3.28 9.18
C PHE A 66 -1.28 3.49 10.25
N MET A 67 -0.98 4.74 10.59
CA MET A 67 0.00 5.07 11.63
C MET A 67 -0.53 4.70 13.02
N GLY A 68 -1.77 5.07 13.33
CA GLY A 68 -2.40 4.84 14.64
C GLY A 68 -2.55 3.38 14.99
N PHE A 69 -2.96 2.56 14.05
CA PHE A 69 -3.13 1.12 14.26
C PHE A 69 -1.89 0.29 13.86
N GLN A 70 -0.85 0.91 13.29
CA GLN A 70 0.31 0.19 12.73
C GLN A 70 -0.12 -0.91 11.74
N TYR A 71 -1.10 -0.58 10.90
CA TYR A 71 -1.70 -1.53 9.97
C TYR A 71 -0.79 -1.73 8.75
N GLY A 72 0.13 -2.69 8.84
CA GLY A 72 1.17 -2.92 7.83
C GLY A 72 1.06 -4.27 7.14
N PHE A 73 1.05 -4.27 5.79
CA PHE A 73 1.07 -5.51 4.99
C PHE A 73 2.42 -6.23 5.13
N ALA A 74 3.54 -5.53 4.98
CA ALA A 74 4.88 -6.12 5.00
C ALA A 74 5.19 -6.84 6.32
N SER A 75 4.87 -6.22 7.45
CA SER A 75 5.09 -6.79 8.78
C SER A 75 4.20 -8.00 9.06
N GLY A 76 2.94 -7.95 8.60
CA GLY A 76 1.99 -9.05 8.72
C GLY A 76 2.41 -10.27 7.92
N TRP A 77 2.85 -10.07 6.67
CA TRP A 77 3.33 -11.15 5.80
C TRP A 77 4.63 -11.78 6.34
N ARG A 78 5.55 -10.94 6.83
CA ARG A 78 6.77 -11.44 7.48
C ARG A 78 6.45 -12.29 8.71
N ARG A 79 5.56 -11.82 9.58
CA ARG A 79 5.15 -12.58 10.76
C ARG A 79 4.57 -13.94 10.38
N PHE A 80 3.75 -14.01 9.35
CA PHE A 80 3.26 -15.28 8.82
C PHE A 80 4.39 -16.21 8.39
N LEU A 81 5.34 -15.71 7.58
CA LEU A 81 6.43 -16.51 7.03
C LEU A 81 7.44 -16.95 8.09
N GLU A 82 7.68 -16.15 9.13
CA GLU A 82 8.64 -16.46 10.21
C GLU A 82 8.04 -17.27 11.35
N THR A 83 6.79 -16.99 11.73
CA THR A 83 6.18 -17.59 12.93
C THR A 83 4.94 -18.43 12.64
N GLY A 84 4.38 -18.31 11.43
CA GLY A 84 3.12 -18.91 11.02
C GLY A 84 1.88 -18.18 11.56
N ASP A 85 2.02 -16.98 12.12
CA ASP A 85 0.88 -16.13 12.50
C ASP A 85 0.28 -15.48 11.25
N ALA A 86 -0.80 -16.06 10.76
CA ALA A 86 -1.54 -15.61 9.59
C ALA A 86 -2.68 -14.63 9.91
N SER A 87 -2.77 -14.12 11.14
CA SER A 87 -3.87 -13.23 11.58
C SER A 87 -3.97 -11.98 10.72
N ALA A 88 -2.84 -11.38 10.32
CA ALA A 88 -2.83 -10.22 9.46
C ALA A 88 -3.32 -10.54 8.03
N LEU A 89 -2.93 -11.69 7.46
CA LEU A 89 -3.41 -12.12 6.14
C LEU A 89 -4.92 -12.32 6.14
N SER A 90 -5.46 -12.96 7.19
CA SER A 90 -6.91 -13.09 7.37
C SER A 90 -7.61 -11.74 7.31
N LEU A 91 -7.07 -10.71 8.00
CA LEU A 91 -7.63 -9.37 8.01
C LEU A 91 -7.46 -8.64 6.67
N HIS A 92 -6.36 -8.88 5.94
CA HIS A 92 -6.17 -8.31 4.61
C HIS A 92 -7.19 -8.87 3.60
N PHE A 93 -7.49 -10.17 3.64
CA PHE A 93 -8.54 -10.77 2.81
C PHE A 93 -9.95 -10.34 3.25
N LEU A 94 -10.18 -10.16 4.55
CA LEU A 94 -11.43 -9.57 5.05
C LEU A 94 -11.60 -8.12 4.55
N LEU A 95 -10.54 -7.31 4.57
CA LEU A 95 -10.54 -5.96 4.01
C LEU A 95 -10.91 -5.98 2.52
N ALA A 96 -10.32 -6.90 1.76
CA ALA A 96 -10.64 -7.05 0.34
C ALA A 96 -12.12 -7.48 0.12
N ALA A 97 -12.65 -8.38 0.95
CA ALA A 97 -14.05 -8.78 0.89
C ALA A 97 -14.99 -7.61 1.20
N LEU A 98 -14.68 -6.78 2.21
CA LEU A 98 -15.44 -5.58 2.54
C LEU A 98 -15.41 -4.56 1.40
N CYS A 99 -14.24 -4.35 0.77
CA CYS A 99 -14.15 -3.47 -0.40
C CYS A 99 -14.95 -4.03 -1.58
N ALA A 100 -14.94 -5.34 -1.82
CA ALA A 100 -15.66 -5.99 -2.91
C ALA A 100 -17.18 -5.79 -2.83
N LEU A 101 -17.75 -5.68 -1.61
CA LEU A 101 -19.18 -5.40 -1.40
C LEU A 101 -19.66 -4.12 -2.10
N ILE A 102 -18.76 -3.15 -2.31
CA ILE A 102 -19.07 -1.88 -2.98
C ILE A 102 -18.48 -1.86 -4.40
N PHE A 103 -17.21 -2.26 -4.57
CA PHE A 103 -16.52 -2.12 -5.85
C PHE A 103 -17.17 -2.93 -6.96
N ILE A 104 -17.53 -4.20 -6.71
CA ILE A 104 -18.11 -5.06 -7.74
C ILE A 104 -19.51 -4.61 -8.15
N PRO A 105 -20.49 -4.43 -7.25
CA PRO A 105 -21.83 -4.07 -7.67
C PRO A 105 -21.91 -2.66 -8.28
N VAL A 106 -21.14 -1.69 -7.77
CA VAL A 106 -21.11 -0.32 -8.32
C VAL A 106 -20.52 -0.30 -9.72
N SER A 107 -19.41 -1.01 -9.95
CA SER A 107 -18.80 -1.13 -11.27
C SER A 107 -19.69 -1.90 -12.25
N ALA A 108 -20.33 -2.99 -11.81
CA ALA A 108 -21.22 -3.79 -12.64
C ALA A 108 -22.50 -3.04 -13.02
N ALA A 109 -23.00 -2.15 -12.17
CA ALA A 109 -24.15 -1.31 -12.42
C ALA A 109 -23.84 -0.06 -13.27
N GLY A 110 -22.58 0.20 -13.63
CA GLY A 110 -22.18 1.35 -14.42
C GLY A 110 -22.42 2.71 -13.74
N LEU A 111 -22.37 2.75 -12.39
CA LEU A 111 -22.64 3.96 -11.60
C LEU A 111 -21.51 5.00 -11.59
N GLY A 112 -20.57 4.91 -12.52
CA GLY A 112 -19.46 5.83 -12.71
C GLY A 112 -18.11 5.32 -12.21
N PRO A 113 -17.94 4.88 -10.94
CA PRO A 113 -16.71 4.26 -10.49
C PRO A 113 -16.42 2.92 -11.19
N SER A 114 -15.15 2.68 -11.54
CA SER A 114 -14.70 1.44 -12.20
C SER A 114 -13.71 0.68 -11.32
N GLY A 115 -13.75 -0.66 -11.39
CA GLY A 115 -12.84 -1.53 -10.67
C GLY A 115 -11.40 -1.48 -11.21
N SER A 116 -10.46 -2.00 -10.44
CA SER A 116 -9.04 -2.13 -10.82
C SER A 116 -8.81 -3.46 -11.52
N LEU A 117 -8.82 -3.47 -12.84
CA LEU A 117 -8.52 -4.64 -13.67
C LEU A 117 -7.16 -4.44 -14.32
N ALA A 118 -6.30 -5.45 -14.26
CA ALA A 118 -5.00 -5.43 -14.92
C ALA A 118 -4.74 -6.76 -15.65
N PRO A 119 -3.89 -6.76 -16.69
CA PRO A 119 -3.63 -7.96 -17.45
C PRO A 119 -2.81 -8.99 -16.68
N VAL A 120 -3.11 -10.26 -16.90
CA VAL A 120 -2.25 -11.37 -16.48
C VAL A 120 -1.14 -11.51 -17.52
N SER A 121 0.06 -11.07 -17.17
CA SER A 121 1.18 -10.90 -18.10
C SER A 121 2.50 -11.37 -17.49
N VAL A 122 3.51 -11.59 -18.33
CA VAL A 122 4.87 -11.90 -17.86
C VAL A 122 5.38 -10.80 -16.95
N SER A 123 5.07 -9.52 -17.25
CA SER A 123 5.45 -8.40 -16.41
C SER A 123 4.87 -8.50 -15.01
N LEU A 124 3.61 -8.94 -14.86
CA LEU A 124 2.97 -9.18 -13.55
C LEU A 124 3.77 -10.18 -12.72
N PHE A 125 4.21 -11.31 -13.33
CA PHE A 125 4.94 -12.35 -12.61
C PHE A 125 6.27 -11.84 -12.07
N ILE A 126 7.06 -11.19 -12.92
CA ILE A 126 8.35 -10.62 -12.55
C ILE A 126 8.16 -9.52 -11.51
N GLY A 127 7.24 -8.58 -11.78
CA GLY A 127 7.02 -7.41 -10.96
C GLY A 127 6.53 -7.73 -9.55
N ALA A 128 5.57 -8.64 -9.42
CA ALA A 128 5.02 -9.03 -8.11
C ALA A 128 6.08 -9.72 -7.24
N PHE A 129 6.89 -10.62 -7.82
CA PHE A 129 7.99 -11.28 -7.11
C PHE A 129 9.06 -10.28 -6.66
N MET A 130 9.47 -9.35 -7.55
CA MET A 130 10.41 -8.27 -7.22
C MET A 130 9.87 -7.38 -6.11
N PHE A 131 8.58 -7.00 -6.19
CA PHE A 131 7.93 -6.18 -5.17
C PHE A 131 7.94 -6.86 -3.81
N GLY A 132 7.56 -8.14 -3.74
CA GLY A 132 7.57 -8.92 -2.51
C GLY A 132 8.96 -9.01 -1.87
N THR A 133 10.00 -9.21 -2.69
CA THR A 133 11.41 -9.22 -2.23
C THR A 133 11.81 -7.85 -1.67
N GLY A 134 11.56 -6.78 -2.43
CA GLY A 134 11.90 -5.41 -2.05
C GLY A 134 11.18 -4.94 -0.78
N MET A 135 9.89 -5.30 -0.64
CA MET A 135 9.05 -4.97 0.50
C MET A 135 9.64 -5.49 1.83
N GLN A 136 10.24 -6.67 1.83
CA GLN A 136 10.87 -7.20 3.03
C GLN A 136 12.23 -6.56 3.31
N LEU A 137 13.02 -6.26 2.28
CA LEU A 137 14.30 -5.56 2.42
C LEU A 137 14.10 -4.13 2.95
N ALA A 138 13.18 -3.37 2.37
CA ALA A 138 12.87 -2.02 2.83
C ALA A 138 12.17 -1.99 4.21
N ASN A 139 11.59 -3.11 4.64
CA ASN A 139 10.77 -3.21 5.85
C ASN A 139 9.43 -2.42 5.77
N GLY A 140 8.89 -2.24 4.58
CA GLY A 140 7.64 -1.55 4.34
C GLY A 140 7.09 -1.84 2.95
N CYS A 141 5.78 -1.87 2.79
CA CYS A 141 5.09 -1.90 1.50
C CYS A 141 4.87 -0.47 0.98
N GLY A 142 4.16 -0.26 -0.13
CA GLY A 142 3.90 1.07 -0.67
C GLY A 142 3.29 2.04 0.37
N SER A 143 2.15 1.68 0.95
CA SER A 143 1.54 2.47 2.03
C SER A 143 2.40 2.49 3.30
N GLY A 144 3.11 1.38 3.58
CA GLY A 144 4.03 1.27 4.71
C GLY A 144 5.17 2.28 4.66
N VAL A 145 5.70 2.55 3.48
CA VAL A 145 6.73 3.58 3.27
C VAL A 145 6.16 4.96 3.58
N LEU A 146 4.95 5.29 3.08
CA LEU A 146 4.32 6.60 3.29
C LEU A 146 4.06 6.89 4.77
N PHE A 147 3.32 6.01 5.46
CA PHE A 147 2.96 6.32 6.86
C PHE A 147 4.17 6.25 7.80
N SER A 148 5.15 5.40 7.51
CA SER A 148 6.36 5.35 8.32
C SER A 148 7.31 6.53 8.03
N PHE A 149 7.33 7.05 6.79
CA PHE A 149 8.00 8.30 6.45
C PHE A 149 7.37 9.47 7.22
N GLY A 150 6.04 9.60 7.17
CA GLY A 150 5.30 10.60 7.95
C GLY A 150 5.54 10.48 9.45
N GLY A 151 5.75 9.27 9.98
CA GLY A 151 6.14 9.02 11.37
C GLY A 151 7.62 9.30 11.70
N GLY A 152 8.42 9.81 10.75
CA GLY A 152 9.82 10.18 10.97
C GLY A 152 10.79 8.98 10.97
N SER A 153 10.47 7.90 10.28
CA SER A 153 11.38 6.74 10.16
C SER A 153 12.59 7.03 9.28
N GLY A 154 13.80 7.07 9.83
CA GLY A 154 15.05 7.28 9.08
C GLY A 154 15.28 6.28 7.96
N ARG A 155 14.77 5.06 8.08
CA ARG A 155 14.83 4.06 7.01
C ARG A 155 13.95 4.46 5.81
N MET A 156 12.76 5.00 6.06
CA MET A 156 11.82 5.36 5.01
C MET A 156 12.21 6.66 4.31
N ILE A 157 12.99 7.52 4.97
CA ILE A 157 13.63 8.69 4.34
C ILE A 157 14.54 8.25 3.19
N VAL A 158 15.19 7.09 3.30
CA VAL A 158 15.99 6.52 2.22
C VAL A 158 15.14 5.67 1.26
N ALA A 159 14.26 4.82 1.79
CA ALA A 159 13.47 3.91 0.95
C ALA A 159 12.57 4.64 -0.05
N LEU A 160 11.95 5.77 0.33
CA LEU A 160 11.00 6.49 -0.52
C LEU A 160 11.65 7.08 -1.79
N PRO A 161 12.76 7.84 -1.73
CA PRO A 161 13.42 8.32 -2.94
C PRO A 161 13.87 7.21 -3.88
N PHE A 162 14.37 6.10 -3.35
CA PHE A 162 14.76 4.95 -4.16
C PHE A 162 13.55 4.20 -4.73
N PHE A 163 12.41 4.22 -4.05
CA PHE A 163 11.16 3.70 -4.59
C PHE A 163 10.67 4.58 -5.75
N VAL A 164 10.71 5.90 -5.60
CA VAL A 164 10.39 6.87 -6.65
C VAL A 164 11.29 6.62 -7.88
N PHE A 165 12.61 6.54 -7.68
CA PHE A 165 13.58 6.25 -8.74
C PHE A 165 13.28 4.92 -9.44
N GLY A 166 13.10 3.83 -8.67
CA GLY A 166 12.75 2.53 -9.21
C GLY A 166 11.43 2.53 -9.98
N SER A 167 10.46 3.35 -9.56
CA SER A 167 9.17 3.48 -10.25
C SER A 167 9.29 4.14 -11.62
N VAL A 168 10.18 5.12 -11.77
CA VAL A 168 10.50 5.70 -13.09
C VAL A 168 11.16 4.66 -13.99
N LEU A 169 12.19 3.95 -13.49
CA LEU A 169 12.82 2.87 -14.26
C LEU A 169 11.79 1.81 -14.66
N GLY A 170 10.91 1.42 -13.74
CA GLY A 170 9.84 0.48 -14.02
C GLY A 170 8.87 0.97 -15.10
N SER A 171 8.60 2.28 -15.20
CA SER A 171 7.75 2.85 -16.25
C SER A 171 8.41 2.74 -17.65
N ILE A 172 9.73 2.84 -17.71
CA ILE A 172 10.49 2.68 -18.96
C ILE A 172 10.54 1.19 -19.37
N ILE A 173 10.70 0.30 -18.40
CA ILE A 173 10.84 -1.15 -18.62
C ILE A 173 9.49 -1.81 -18.91
N LEU A 174 8.37 -1.30 -18.39
CA LEU A 174 7.05 -1.94 -18.51
C LEU A 174 6.62 -2.22 -19.96
N PRO A 175 6.65 -1.25 -20.91
CA PRO A 175 6.15 -1.50 -22.25
C PRO A 175 6.86 -2.67 -22.98
N PRO A 176 8.20 -2.76 -23.02
CA PRO A 176 8.87 -3.90 -23.65
C PRO A 176 8.62 -5.22 -22.92
N VAL A 177 8.56 -5.26 -21.59
CA VAL A 177 8.31 -6.50 -20.85
C VAL A 177 6.86 -6.96 -21.01
N LEU A 178 5.92 -6.02 -21.12
CA LEU A 178 4.52 -6.35 -21.38
C LEU A 178 4.33 -7.03 -22.74
N ALA A 179 5.16 -6.69 -23.72
CA ALA A 179 5.16 -7.31 -25.05
C ALA A 179 5.65 -8.78 -25.04
N TRP A 180 6.29 -9.27 -23.97
CA TRP A 180 6.72 -10.67 -23.87
C TRP A 180 5.56 -11.65 -23.74
N GLY A 181 4.34 -11.19 -23.42
CA GLY A 181 3.12 -11.97 -23.41
C GLY A 181 2.14 -11.54 -22.34
N SER A 182 0.88 -11.58 -22.73
CA SER A 182 -0.25 -11.24 -21.88
C SER A 182 -1.49 -12.04 -22.27
N LEU A 183 -2.20 -12.54 -21.27
CA LEU A 183 -3.53 -13.16 -21.43
C LEU A 183 -4.66 -12.11 -21.37
N GLY A 184 -4.29 -10.83 -21.29
CA GLY A 184 -5.28 -9.76 -21.11
C GLY A 184 -5.84 -9.69 -19.69
N GLN A 185 -6.88 -8.87 -19.53
CA GLN A 185 -7.59 -8.73 -18.26
C GLN A 185 -8.55 -9.92 -18.07
N ILE A 186 -8.40 -10.64 -16.96
CA ILE A 186 -9.26 -11.77 -16.61
C ILE A 186 -10.05 -11.40 -15.35
N GLU A 187 -11.37 -11.34 -15.51
CA GLU A 187 -12.30 -11.05 -14.43
C GLU A 187 -12.90 -12.34 -13.88
N ILE A 188 -12.79 -12.55 -12.57
CA ILE A 188 -13.38 -13.70 -11.85
C ILE A 188 -14.91 -13.55 -11.85
N GLY A 189 -15.60 -14.54 -12.40
CA GLY A 189 -17.05 -14.45 -12.61
C GLY A 189 -17.43 -13.62 -13.84
N GLY A 190 -16.49 -13.40 -14.77
CA GLY A 190 -16.80 -12.79 -16.07
C GLY A 190 -17.95 -13.52 -16.76
N GLY A 191 -18.91 -12.77 -17.31
CA GLY A 191 -20.14 -13.34 -17.91
C GLY A 191 -21.29 -13.59 -16.93
N LEU A 192 -21.07 -13.54 -15.60
CA LEU A 192 -22.14 -13.60 -14.62
C LEU A 192 -22.78 -12.23 -14.39
N SER A 193 -24.00 -12.21 -13.84
CA SER A 193 -24.62 -10.98 -13.33
C SER A 193 -23.76 -10.34 -12.25
N GLY A 194 -23.95 -9.05 -11.97
CA GLY A 194 -23.22 -8.36 -10.90
C GLY A 194 -23.34 -9.05 -9.53
N ALA A 195 -24.51 -9.60 -9.20
CA ALA A 195 -24.71 -10.39 -7.99
C ALA A 195 -23.93 -11.72 -8.03
N GLY A 196 -23.90 -12.39 -9.19
CA GLY A 196 -23.13 -13.62 -9.38
C GLY A 196 -21.64 -13.39 -9.25
N LYS A 197 -21.10 -12.33 -9.87
CA LYS A 197 -19.70 -11.90 -9.71
C LYS A 197 -19.37 -11.65 -8.23
N LEU A 198 -20.20 -10.88 -7.54
CA LEU A 198 -20.02 -10.58 -6.13
C LEU A 198 -20.00 -11.85 -5.30
N ALA A 199 -20.96 -12.77 -5.51
CA ALA A 199 -21.04 -14.02 -4.74
C ALA A 199 -19.78 -14.87 -4.90
N VAL A 200 -19.30 -15.10 -6.13
CA VAL A 200 -18.08 -15.88 -6.39
C VAL A 200 -16.85 -15.21 -5.72
N ASN A 201 -16.69 -13.91 -5.89
CA ASN A 201 -15.56 -13.19 -5.31
C ASN A 201 -15.61 -13.18 -3.77
N LEU A 202 -16.80 -13.02 -3.15
CA LEU A 202 -16.94 -13.10 -1.68
C LEU A 202 -16.61 -14.51 -1.17
N VAL A 203 -17.05 -15.56 -1.85
CA VAL A 203 -16.70 -16.94 -1.48
C VAL A 203 -15.18 -17.14 -1.46
N LEU A 204 -14.48 -16.66 -2.49
CA LEU A 204 -13.02 -16.77 -2.57
C LEU A 204 -12.32 -15.92 -1.50
N LEU A 205 -12.71 -14.67 -1.33
CA LEU A 205 -12.06 -13.73 -0.39
C LEU A 205 -12.33 -14.12 1.07
N LEU A 206 -13.59 -14.44 1.41
CA LEU A 206 -13.94 -14.89 2.75
C LEU A 206 -13.39 -16.29 3.03
N GLY A 207 -13.38 -17.17 2.02
CA GLY A 207 -12.73 -18.49 2.09
C GLY A 207 -11.24 -18.36 2.43
N ALA A 208 -10.51 -17.46 1.76
CA ALA A 208 -9.11 -17.16 2.08
C ALA A 208 -8.96 -16.55 3.49
N ALA A 209 -9.83 -15.61 3.87
CA ALA A 209 -9.81 -15.03 5.22
C ALA A 209 -10.02 -16.09 6.31
N VAL A 210 -11.00 -16.97 6.13
CA VAL A 210 -11.29 -18.08 7.05
C VAL A 210 -10.14 -19.09 7.07
N PHE A 211 -9.58 -19.44 5.92
CA PHE A 211 -8.42 -20.34 5.81
C PHE A 211 -7.22 -19.81 6.63
N PHE A 212 -6.83 -18.55 6.42
CA PHE A 212 -5.72 -17.95 7.15
C PHE A 212 -6.06 -17.77 8.65
N ARG A 213 -7.33 -17.50 8.99
CA ARG A 213 -7.80 -17.49 10.38
C ARG A 213 -7.66 -18.84 11.05
N TRP A 214 -8.09 -19.90 10.39
CA TRP A 214 -7.99 -21.27 10.86
C TRP A 214 -6.52 -21.70 11.04
N LEU A 215 -5.66 -21.39 10.06
CA LEU A 215 -4.23 -21.68 10.13
C LEU A 215 -3.57 -20.99 11.33
N SER A 216 -3.93 -19.72 11.58
CA SER A 216 -3.46 -18.93 12.72
C SER A 216 -3.95 -19.51 14.05
N ALA A 217 -5.26 -19.87 14.13
CA ALA A 217 -5.86 -20.44 15.33
C ALA A 217 -5.25 -21.77 15.73
N ARG A 218 -4.94 -22.66 14.76
CA ARG A 218 -4.25 -23.94 15.01
C ARG A 218 -2.89 -23.75 15.68
N ARG A 219 -2.24 -22.61 15.49
CA ARG A 219 -0.97 -22.25 16.12
C ARG A 219 -1.12 -21.41 17.37
N GLY A 220 -2.35 -21.23 17.87
CA GLY A 220 -2.67 -20.51 19.10
C GLY A 220 -2.66 -18.98 18.97
N PHE A 221 -2.62 -18.43 17.76
CA PHE A 221 -2.70 -16.99 17.53
C PHE A 221 -4.16 -16.54 17.45
N GLN A 222 -4.45 -15.33 17.96
CA GLN A 222 -5.77 -14.72 17.92
C GLN A 222 -5.73 -13.38 17.21
N ILE A 223 -6.85 -13.03 16.55
CA ILE A 223 -7.03 -11.70 15.96
C ILE A 223 -7.25 -10.70 17.09
N ASN A 224 -6.47 -9.62 17.07
CA ASN A 224 -6.67 -8.51 17.99
C ASN A 224 -7.91 -7.71 17.56
N ARG A 225 -8.82 -7.42 18.49
CA ARG A 225 -10.03 -6.60 18.25
C ARG A 225 -9.68 -5.22 17.67
N THR A 226 -8.61 -4.61 18.12
CA THR A 226 -8.12 -3.32 17.59
C THR A 226 -7.78 -3.41 16.10
N MET A 227 -7.16 -4.51 15.66
CA MET A 227 -6.86 -4.74 14.23
C MET A 227 -8.13 -4.97 13.41
N LEU A 228 -9.16 -5.61 13.99
CA LEU A 228 -10.44 -5.75 13.32
C LEU A 228 -11.12 -4.39 13.14
N VAL A 229 -11.15 -3.55 14.17
CA VAL A 229 -11.67 -2.17 14.08
C VAL A 229 -10.90 -1.38 13.03
N ALA A 230 -9.57 -1.48 12.99
CA ALA A 230 -8.75 -0.84 11.96
C ALA A 230 -9.15 -1.31 10.55
N THR A 231 -9.37 -2.62 10.36
CA THR A 231 -9.79 -3.20 9.08
C THR A 231 -11.13 -2.63 8.62
N LEU A 232 -12.12 -2.54 9.52
CA LEU A 232 -13.44 -1.96 9.22
C LEU A 232 -13.33 -0.47 8.87
N LEU A 233 -12.57 0.30 9.64
CA LEU A 233 -12.36 1.73 9.38
C LEU A 233 -11.68 1.95 8.02
N ILE A 234 -10.62 1.20 7.73
CA ILE A 234 -9.91 1.31 6.45
C ILE A 234 -10.82 0.92 5.29
N ALA A 235 -11.69 -0.08 5.44
CA ALA A 235 -12.66 -0.45 4.42
C ALA A 235 -13.62 0.71 4.09
N VAL A 236 -14.17 1.37 5.11
CA VAL A 236 -15.04 2.53 4.94
C VAL A 236 -14.31 3.67 4.23
N LEU A 237 -13.05 3.95 4.60
CA LEU A 237 -12.25 4.96 3.93
C LEU A 237 -11.94 4.59 2.48
N CYS A 238 -11.67 3.31 2.17
CA CYS A 238 -11.50 2.83 0.80
C CYS A 238 -12.78 2.98 -0.03
N TRP A 239 -13.97 2.78 0.55
CA TRP A 239 -15.24 3.07 -0.11
C TRP A 239 -15.39 4.56 -0.44
N GLY A 240 -15.03 5.43 0.51
CA GLY A 240 -15.02 6.88 0.29
C GLY A 240 -14.10 7.27 -0.88
N VAL A 241 -12.87 6.74 -0.89
CA VAL A 241 -11.94 6.98 -2.01
C VAL A 241 -12.52 6.51 -3.33
N PHE A 242 -13.09 5.30 -3.39
CA PHE A 242 -13.68 4.73 -4.60
C PHE A 242 -14.78 5.61 -5.20
N TRP A 243 -15.64 6.17 -4.36
CA TRP A 243 -16.72 7.08 -4.81
C TRP A 243 -16.19 8.43 -5.28
N VAL A 244 -15.23 9.00 -4.58
CA VAL A 244 -14.70 10.34 -4.87
C VAL A 244 -13.76 10.31 -6.08
N SER A 245 -12.82 9.37 -6.12
CA SER A 245 -11.83 9.27 -7.21
C SER A 245 -12.34 8.53 -8.45
N LYS A 246 -13.51 7.88 -8.36
CA LYS A 246 -14.08 7.00 -9.40
C LYS A 246 -13.23 5.75 -9.69
N HIS A 247 -12.27 5.44 -8.83
CA HIS A 247 -11.37 4.31 -8.95
C HIS A 247 -10.93 3.81 -7.56
N PRO A 248 -10.63 2.51 -7.37
CA PRO A 248 -10.03 2.03 -6.13
C PRO A 248 -8.72 2.75 -5.80
N TRP A 249 -8.46 2.92 -4.51
CA TRP A 249 -7.25 3.56 -4.03
C TRP A 249 -5.97 2.91 -4.59
N GLY A 250 -5.06 3.75 -5.10
CA GLY A 250 -3.73 3.37 -5.55
C GLY A 250 -2.67 4.31 -5.00
N VAL A 251 -1.47 3.81 -4.77
CA VAL A 251 -0.34 4.55 -4.17
C VAL A 251 0.77 4.77 -5.19
N THR A 252 1.18 3.71 -5.88
CA THR A 252 2.48 3.67 -6.57
C THR A 252 2.56 4.46 -7.87
N PHE A 253 1.43 4.92 -8.42
CA PHE A 253 1.45 5.81 -9.56
C PHE A 253 1.94 7.21 -9.16
N GLY A 254 1.58 7.71 -7.97
CA GLY A 254 2.12 8.96 -7.44
C GLY A 254 3.65 8.97 -7.43
N PHE A 255 4.29 7.91 -6.93
CA PHE A 255 5.76 7.80 -6.92
C PHE A 255 6.36 7.84 -8.32
N THR A 256 5.71 7.17 -9.30
CA THR A 256 6.16 7.21 -10.69
C THR A 256 6.07 8.62 -11.27
N LEU A 257 4.96 9.31 -11.00
CA LEU A 257 4.73 10.66 -11.46
C LEU A 257 5.70 11.66 -10.83
N TRP A 258 5.97 11.56 -9.51
CA TRP A 258 6.93 12.46 -8.85
C TRP A 258 8.31 12.33 -9.46
N GLY A 259 8.79 11.10 -9.63
CA GLY A 259 10.10 10.87 -10.24
C GLY A 259 10.18 11.31 -11.70
N ALA A 260 9.12 11.09 -12.47
CA ALA A 260 9.05 11.53 -13.85
C ALA A 260 9.07 13.07 -13.99
N LYS A 261 8.31 13.78 -13.15
CA LYS A 261 8.33 15.25 -13.12
C LYS A 261 9.70 15.80 -12.71
N ILE A 262 10.34 15.19 -11.71
CA ILE A 262 11.71 15.58 -11.30
C ILE A 262 12.69 15.32 -12.44
N ALA A 263 12.61 14.17 -13.11
CA ALA A 263 13.48 13.83 -14.23
C ALA A 263 13.27 14.74 -15.45
N SER A 264 12.02 15.06 -15.78
CA SER A 264 11.69 16.02 -16.85
C SER A 264 12.18 17.42 -16.51
N ALA A 265 12.03 17.88 -15.27
CA ALA A 265 12.59 19.16 -14.82
C ALA A 265 14.12 19.20 -14.84
N ALA A 266 14.78 18.05 -14.74
CA ALA A 266 16.23 17.91 -14.93
C ALA A 266 16.65 17.79 -16.40
N GLY A 267 15.74 17.95 -17.36
CA GLY A 267 16.01 17.92 -18.80
C GLY A 267 16.04 16.53 -19.44
N LEU A 268 15.59 15.49 -18.74
CA LEU A 268 15.45 14.16 -19.32
C LEU A 268 14.15 14.06 -20.14
N PRO A 269 14.17 13.51 -21.38
CA PRO A 269 13.02 13.45 -22.26
C PRO A 269 12.04 12.33 -21.87
N ILE A 270 11.44 12.44 -20.70
CA ILE A 270 10.56 11.42 -20.12
C ILE A 270 9.32 11.17 -20.97
N GLU A 271 8.80 12.21 -21.63
CA GLU A 271 7.65 12.17 -22.53
C GLU A 271 7.91 11.33 -23.80
N GLU A 272 9.15 11.04 -24.15
CA GLU A 272 9.50 10.22 -25.32
C GLU A 272 9.32 8.72 -25.06
N PHE A 273 9.37 8.28 -23.79
CA PHE A 273 9.20 6.87 -23.47
C PHE A 273 7.75 6.40 -23.65
N ALA A 274 7.58 5.18 -24.17
CA ALA A 274 6.29 4.62 -24.58
C ALA A 274 5.21 4.66 -23.48
N PHE A 275 5.56 4.40 -22.21
CA PHE A 275 4.63 4.46 -21.09
C PHE A 275 4.01 5.87 -20.93
N TRP A 276 4.82 6.92 -21.10
CA TRP A 276 4.40 8.31 -20.93
C TRP A 276 3.63 8.85 -22.13
N LYS A 277 3.52 8.09 -23.22
CA LYS A 277 2.64 8.36 -24.37
C LYS A 277 1.24 7.78 -24.21
N TRP A 278 1.02 6.94 -23.21
CA TRP A 278 -0.33 6.43 -22.90
C TRP A 278 -1.21 7.56 -22.35
N PRO A 279 -2.54 7.59 -22.67
CA PRO A 279 -3.39 8.74 -22.36
C PRO A 279 -3.42 9.16 -20.88
N GLY A 280 -3.43 8.20 -19.95
CA GLY A 280 -3.46 8.48 -18.51
C GLY A 280 -2.13 9.09 -18.01
N PRO A 281 -0.99 8.40 -18.17
CA PRO A 281 0.33 8.90 -17.80
C PRO A 281 0.68 10.23 -18.48
N GLN A 282 0.39 10.40 -19.78
CA GLN A 282 0.62 11.64 -20.52
C GLN A 282 -0.11 12.81 -19.90
N ARG A 283 -1.42 12.64 -19.61
CA ARG A 283 -2.21 13.67 -18.95
C ARG A 283 -1.65 14.03 -17.57
N ALA A 284 -1.29 13.02 -16.76
CA ALA A 284 -0.71 13.27 -15.45
C ALA A 284 0.63 14.01 -15.51
N LEU A 285 1.46 13.71 -16.51
CA LEU A 285 2.75 14.37 -16.70
C LEU A 285 2.62 15.86 -17.03
N THR A 286 1.59 16.24 -17.80
CA THR A 286 1.36 17.63 -18.23
C THR A 286 0.59 18.49 -17.23
N HIS A 287 -0.21 17.87 -16.34
CA HIS A 287 -1.01 18.59 -15.34
C HIS A 287 -0.25 18.74 -14.01
N SER A 288 -0.82 19.52 -13.09
CA SER A 288 -0.31 19.67 -11.72
C SER A 288 -0.25 18.32 -10.98
N VAL A 289 0.77 18.14 -10.15
CA VAL A 289 0.88 16.96 -9.27
C VAL A 289 -0.27 16.89 -8.25
N PHE A 290 -0.86 18.04 -7.92
CA PHE A 290 -2.01 18.14 -7.00
C PHE A 290 -3.35 17.79 -7.65
N SER A 291 -3.40 17.67 -8.99
CA SER A 291 -4.57 17.14 -9.71
C SER A 291 -4.54 15.62 -9.87
N ASP A 292 -3.39 14.96 -9.60
CA ASP A 292 -3.29 13.51 -9.62
C ASP A 292 -3.77 12.90 -8.29
N THR A 293 -4.77 12.03 -8.37
CA THR A 293 -5.41 11.39 -7.21
C THR A 293 -4.40 10.65 -6.34
N SER A 294 -3.50 9.86 -6.94
CA SER A 294 -2.52 9.07 -6.18
C SER A 294 -1.56 9.96 -5.42
N SER A 295 -1.03 10.99 -6.09
CA SER A 295 -0.10 11.95 -5.48
C SER A 295 -0.74 12.71 -4.32
N LEU A 296 -1.97 13.20 -4.53
CA LEU A 296 -2.70 13.96 -3.53
C LEU A 296 -2.98 13.12 -2.28
N MET A 297 -3.44 11.88 -2.48
CA MET A 297 -3.68 10.91 -1.41
C MET A 297 -2.38 10.53 -0.67
N ASP A 298 -1.28 10.36 -1.39
CA ASP A 298 0.02 9.99 -0.82
C ASP A 298 0.58 11.11 0.06
N PHE A 299 0.53 12.38 -0.39
CA PHE A 299 0.92 13.53 0.41
C PHE A 299 0.03 13.65 1.66
N ALA A 300 -1.28 13.54 1.49
CA ALA A 300 -2.22 13.60 2.60
C ALA A 300 -1.97 12.46 3.61
N MET A 301 -1.65 11.25 3.14
CA MET A 301 -1.34 10.11 4.00
C MET A 301 -0.05 10.33 4.82
N ILE A 302 1.00 10.91 4.22
CA ILE A 302 2.24 11.29 4.93
C ILE A 302 1.90 12.29 6.05
N ILE A 303 1.12 13.32 5.73
CA ILE A 303 0.71 14.36 6.69
C ILE A 303 -0.15 13.76 7.81
N GLY A 304 -1.16 12.95 7.49
CA GLY A 304 -2.01 12.29 8.48
C GLY A 304 -1.25 11.37 9.43
N ALA A 305 -0.27 10.63 8.90
CA ALA A 305 0.63 9.81 9.71
C ALA A 305 1.52 10.66 10.62
N GLY A 306 2.03 11.78 10.13
CA GLY A 306 2.83 12.73 10.90
C GLY A 306 2.01 13.38 12.03
N LEU A 307 0.77 13.77 11.76
CA LEU A 307 -0.15 14.27 12.79
C LEU A 307 -0.36 13.26 13.92
N THR A 308 -0.58 11.99 13.55
CA THR A 308 -0.72 10.91 14.55
C THR A 308 0.57 10.75 15.35
N ALA A 309 1.73 10.75 14.70
CA ALA A 309 3.01 10.63 15.37
C ALA A 309 3.30 11.81 16.32
N ALA A 310 2.94 13.03 15.94
CA ALA A 310 3.07 14.21 16.77
C ALA A 310 2.11 14.18 17.99
N LEU A 311 0.85 13.77 17.78
CA LEU A 311 -0.15 13.62 18.85
C LEU A 311 0.22 12.56 19.88
N THR A 312 0.85 11.49 19.45
CA THR A 312 1.25 10.38 20.32
C THR A 312 2.68 10.49 20.83
N GLY A 313 3.40 11.54 20.44
CA GLY A 313 4.83 11.72 20.75
C GLY A 313 5.69 10.58 20.19
N ALA A 314 5.26 9.91 19.13
CA ALA A 314 5.96 8.76 18.53
C ALA A 314 6.90 9.14 17.37
N PHE A 315 6.95 10.43 17.00
CA PHE A 315 7.77 10.89 15.88
C PHE A 315 9.25 10.60 16.10
N ALA A 316 9.91 10.04 15.10
CA ALA A 316 11.34 9.74 15.06
C ALA A 316 11.90 8.95 16.27
N LYS A 317 11.05 8.25 17.03
CA LYS A 317 11.50 7.46 18.19
C LYS A 317 12.24 6.17 17.84
N SER A 318 12.27 5.76 16.57
CA SER A 318 13.07 4.62 16.13
C SER A 318 14.56 5.00 16.08
N ALA A 319 15.42 4.10 16.52
CA ALA A 319 16.86 4.29 16.36
C ALA A 319 17.21 4.50 14.88
N TRP A 320 18.17 5.41 14.62
CA TRP A 320 18.64 5.63 13.26
C TRP A 320 19.27 4.34 12.70
N PRO A 321 18.91 3.91 11.48
CA PRO A 321 19.39 2.68 10.90
C PRO A 321 20.88 2.76 10.57
N ASN A 322 21.58 1.64 10.69
CA ASN A 322 22.99 1.54 10.28
C ASN A 322 23.13 1.51 8.75
N ALA A 323 24.35 1.68 8.23
CA ALA A 323 24.62 1.77 6.80
C ALA A 323 24.09 0.55 6.01
N ARG A 324 24.23 -0.69 6.54
CA ARG A 324 23.72 -1.89 5.88
C ARG A 324 22.20 -1.89 5.79
N GLN A 325 21.52 -1.42 6.81
CA GLN A 325 20.06 -1.27 6.82
C GLN A 325 19.58 -0.20 5.86
N LEU A 326 20.34 0.90 5.68
CA LEU A 326 20.06 1.94 4.67
C LEU A 326 20.27 1.41 3.24
N GLN A 327 21.33 0.62 3.01
CA GLN A 327 21.53 -0.07 1.73
C GLN A 327 20.38 -1.03 1.41
N ALA A 328 19.91 -1.81 2.39
CA ALA A 328 18.75 -2.68 2.22
C ALA A 328 17.47 -1.87 1.91
N ALA A 329 17.30 -0.71 2.55
CA ALA A 329 16.17 0.19 2.28
C ALA A 329 16.22 0.76 0.87
N ALA A 330 17.40 1.19 0.40
CA ALA A 330 17.60 1.70 -0.94
C ALA A 330 17.33 0.60 -2.00
N LEU A 331 17.99 -0.55 -1.86
CA LEU A 331 17.79 -1.69 -2.77
C LEU A 331 16.33 -2.16 -2.77
N GLY A 332 15.72 -2.27 -1.58
CA GLY A 332 14.31 -2.62 -1.43
C GLY A 332 13.38 -1.61 -2.08
N GLY A 333 13.69 -0.31 -1.95
CA GLY A 333 12.97 0.78 -2.63
C GLY A 333 13.00 0.63 -4.15
N VAL A 334 14.18 0.44 -4.76
CA VAL A 334 14.32 0.24 -6.21
C VAL A 334 13.53 -0.99 -6.68
N LEU A 335 13.68 -2.12 -5.99
CA LEU A 335 12.96 -3.36 -6.34
C LEU A 335 11.45 -3.19 -6.26
N MET A 336 10.95 -2.51 -5.21
CA MET A 336 9.52 -2.19 -5.10
C MET A 336 9.05 -1.25 -6.21
N GLY A 337 9.86 -0.26 -6.58
CA GLY A 337 9.51 0.70 -7.62
C GLY A 337 9.34 0.04 -8.98
N ILE A 338 10.36 -0.69 -9.43
CA ILE A 338 10.29 -1.45 -10.67
C ILE A 338 9.15 -2.48 -10.58
N GLY A 339 9.10 -3.26 -9.49
CA GLY A 339 8.10 -4.29 -9.29
C GLY A 339 6.68 -3.76 -9.33
N ALA A 340 6.41 -2.62 -8.69
CA ALA A 340 5.08 -2.00 -8.69
C ALA A 340 4.62 -1.58 -10.09
N ARG A 341 5.52 -1.08 -10.94
CA ARG A 341 5.15 -0.72 -12.31
C ARG A 341 4.89 -1.95 -13.17
N LEU A 342 5.79 -2.94 -13.12
CA LEU A 342 5.64 -4.19 -13.88
C LEU A 342 4.40 -4.98 -13.47
N SER A 343 3.96 -4.88 -12.21
CA SER A 343 2.82 -5.64 -11.67
C SER A 343 1.57 -4.80 -11.39
N PHE A 344 1.47 -3.61 -12.00
CA PHE A 344 0.31 -2.74 -11.98
C PHE A 344 -0.11 -2.23 -10.59
N GLY A 345 0.78 -2.28 -9.59
CA GLY A 345 0.51 -1.75 -8.26
C GLY A 345 1.31 -2.43 -7.14
N CYS A 346 0.88 -2.17 -5.91
CA CYS A 346 1.44 -2.70 -4.67
C CYS A 346 0.39 -3.50 -3.90
N ASN A 347 0.63 -3.77 -2.62
CA ASN A 347 -0.38 -4.40 -1.74
C ASN A 347 -1.75 -3.71 -1.76
N ILE A 348 -1.80 -2.40 -1.99
CA ILE A 348 -3.05 -1.65 -2.12
C ILE A 348 -3.59 -1.72 -3.55
N GLY A 349 -2.83 -1.25 -4.55
CA GLY A 349 -3.33 -1.10 -5.92
C GLY A 349 -3.48 -2.42 -6.67
N ALA A 350 -2.58 -3.40 -6.48
CA ALA A 350 -2.65 -4.68 -7.16
C ALA A 350 -3.38 -5.75 -6.34
N PHE A 351 -2.94 -6.02 -5.10
CA PHE A 351 -3.58 -7.07 -4.29
C PHE A 351 -4.97 -6.64 -3.80
N LEU A 352 -5.07 -5.61 -2.97
CA LEU A 352 -6.35 -5.21 -2.36
C LEU A 352 -7.35 -4.76 -3.42
N ALA A 353 -6.99 -3.75 -4.22
CA ALA A 353 -7.89 -3.19 -5.22
C ALA A 353 -8.22 -4.19 -6.32
N GLY A 354 -7.23 -4.98 -6.80
CA GLY A 354 -7.43 -6.00 -7.82
C GLY A 354 -8.36 -7.12 -7.36
N THR A 355 -8.09 -7.72 -6.19
CA THR A 355 -8.95 -8.80 -5.67
C THR A 355 -10.34 -8.31 -5.30
N ALA A 356 -10.47 -7.12 -4.72
CA ALA A 356 -11.76 -6.51 -4.40
C ALA A 356 -12.58 -6.10 -5.63
N SER A 357 -11.92 -5.94 -6.78
CA SER A 357 -12.59 -5.68 -8.08
C SER A 357 -12.87 -6.95 -8.89
N GLY A 358 -12.56 -8.13 -8.34
CA GLY A 358 -12.75 -9.40 -9.03
C GLY A 358 -11.70 -9.71 -10.09
N SER A 359 -10.55 -9.05 -10.09
CA SER A 359 -9.50 -9.31 -11.09
C SER A 359 -8.56 -10.44 -10.67
N LEU A 360 -8.30 -11.36 -11.60
CA LEU A 360 -7.40 -12.51 -11.38
C LEU A 360 -5.97 -12.04 -11.08
N HIS A 361 -5.54 -10.92 -11.66
CA HIS A 361 -4.19 -10.39 -11.45
C HIS A 361 -3.86 -10.17 -9.98
N GLY A 362 -4.82 -9.74 -9.15
CA GLY A 362 -4.62 -9.49 -7.72
C GLY A 362 -4.27 -10.76 -6.93
N TRP A 363 -4.87 -11.89 -7.29
CA TRP A 363 -4.59 -13.20 -6.69
C TRP A 363 -3.21 -13.73 -7.08
N ILE A 364 -2.87 -13.61 -8.36
CA ILE A 364 -1.53 -13.97 -8.88
C ILE A 364 -0.47 -13.09 -8.23
N TRP A 365 -0.75 -11.77 -8.14
CA TRP A 365 0.12 -10.83 -7.47
C TRP A 365 0.40 -11.22 -6.03
N PHE A 366 -0.64 -11.58 -5.27
CA PHE A 366 -0.51 -12.03 -3.88
C PHE A 366 0.42 -13.23 -3.75
N ALA A 367 0.20 -14.26 -4.55
CA ALA A 367 0.99 -15.50 -4.49
C ALA A 367 2.47 -15.24 -4.80
N LEU A 368 2.75 -14.48 -5.87
CA LEU A 368 4.11 -14.18 -6.31
C LEU A 368 4.84 -13.22 -5.35
N ALA A 369 4.15 -12.20 -4.85
CA ALA A 369 4.73 -11.28 -3.86
C ALA A 369 4.98 -11.98 -2.52
N LEU A 370 4.15 -12.95 -2.14
CA LEU A 370 4.40 -13.79 -0.96
C LEU A 370 5.65 -14.67 -1.18
N ALA A 371 5.81 -15.28 -2.35
CA ALA A 371 7.00 -16.04 -2.72
C ALA A 371 8.26 -15.14 -2.73
N GLY A 372 8.18 -13.94 -3.32
CA GLY A 372 9.25 -12.94 -3.27
C GLY A 372 9.60 -12.52 -1.84
N SER A 373 8.58 -12.42 -0.96
CA SER A 373 8.82 -12.11 0.46
C SER A 373 9.66 -13.17 1.18
N VAL A 374 9.56 -14.45 0.81
CA VAL A 374 10.44 -15.50 1.34
C VAL A 374 11.89 -15.21 1.01
N LEU A 375 12.19 -14.85 -0.25
CA LEU A 375 13.53 -14.46 -0.66
C LEU A 375 14.00 -13.18 0.08
N GLY A 376 13.13 -12.16 0.13
CA GLY A 376 13.44 -10.91 0.81
C GLY A 376 13.78 -11.10 2.29
N ILE A 377 13.05 -11.95 3.01
CA ILE A 377 13.33 -12.29 4.42
C ILE A 377 14.69 -12.98 4.56
N ARG A 378 15.02 -13.93 3.68
CA ARG A 378 16.35 -14.59 3.69
C ARG A 378 17.49 -13.60 3.45
N LEU A 379 17.30 -12.66 2.54
CA LEU A 379 18.29 -11.63 2.23
C LEU A 379 18.49 -10.64 3.38
N ARG A 380 17.47 -10.37 4.20
CA ARG A 380 17.57 -9.47 5.36
C ARG A 380 18.70 -9.83 6.31
N ALA A 381 18.93 -11.13 6.55
CA ALA A 381 20.00 -11.60 7.43
C ALA A 381 21.39 -11.08 7.01
N LYS A 382 21.62 -10.87 5.70
CA LYS A 382 22.88 -10.31 5.17
C LYS A 382 23.06 -8.82 5.50
N PHE A 383 21.98 -8.12 5.84
CA PHE A 383 21.98 -6.69 6.16
C PHE A 383 21.84 -6.40 7.66
N GLY A 384 21.93 -7.43 8.51
CA GLY A 384 21.94 -7.28 9.97
C GLY A 384 20.57 -7.00 10.58
N PHE A 385 19.52 -7.68 10.06
CA PHE A 385 18.16 -7.63 10.60
C PHE A 385 17.83 -8.90 11.39
#